data_acd0fef0d2fcce05c190a18280ea9f2d
#
_entry.id   acd0fef0d2fcce05c190a18280ea9f2d
#
_cell.length_a   1.000
_cell.length_b   1.000
_cell.length_c   1.000
_cell.angle_alpha   90.00
_cell.angle_beta   90.00
_cell.angle_gamma   90.00
#
_symmetry.space_group_name_H-M   'P 1'
#
loop_
_entity.id
_entity.type
_entity.pdbx_description
1 polymer ?
#
loop_
_entity_poly.entity_id
_entity_poly.type
_entity_poly.pdbx_seq_one_letter_code
_entity_poly.pdbx_strand_id
1 'polypeptide(L)'
;MTSTQDLTQNRLFDVKGFIAVVTGGGSGIGLMATQGLVAGGARVYIVSRRKEVLDDVAKKYSQKGPGEVFGIKADINDPNDIENLAKELEAREPKGINILINNAGVTQEAEKKGHASSVDYHSADSVRSWLEGNGRDVWQQTLASNLISHHFVTARLIPALDKGSSIVPGHSSSIINISSISGTVKSTSAGQYAYAASKAAFTHLSRQLAHTLYPLRIRVNCIEPGLFPSEMTTGGSDENQKSKIEGAGSKFPAGRTGQEADIASAVLYLGSRAGTFVNGETIHVDGGM
;
A
#
# COMPACT_ATOMS: atom_id res chain seq x y z
N MET A 1 9.85 5.16 -33.50
CA MET A 1 10.28 6.34 -32.74
C MET A 1 9.06 6.88 -32.00
N THR A 2 9.22 7.24 -30.74
CA THR A 2 8.16 7.85 -29.92
C THR A 2 7.91 9.26 -30.41
N SER A 3 6.68 9.65 -30.71
CA SER A 3 6.35 11.02 -31.08
C SER A 3 6.22 11.90 -29.84
N THR A 4 6.37 13.24 -29.98
CA THR A 4 6.12 14.18 -28.87
C THR A 4 4.69 14.06 -28.33
N GLN A 5 3.73 13.67 -29.17
CA GLN A 5 2.35 13.39 -28.73
C GLN A 5 2.23 12.22 -27.78
N ASP A 6 3.16 11.25 -27.81
CA ASP A 6 3.18 10.11 -26.90
C ASP A 6 3.71 10.49 -25.51
N LEU A 7 4.36 11.65 -25.38
CA LEU A 7 4.91 12.18 -24.12
C LEU A 7 3.94 13.08 -23.36
N THR A 8 2.69 13.20 -23.81
CA THR A 8 1.68 13.98 -23.09
C THR A 8 1.32 13.34 -21.76
N GLN A 9 1.02 14.18 -20.78
CA GLN A 9 0.63 13.72 -19.43
C GLN A 9 -0.52 12.70 -19.49
N ASN A 10 -1.54 12.97 -20.32
CA ASN A 10 -2.70 12.09 -20.48
C ASN A 10 -2.36 10.70 -21.05
N ARG A 11 -1.23 10.56 -21.75
CA ARG A 11 -0.77 9.26 -22.26
C ARG A 11 0.17 8.55 -21.30
N LEU A 12 1.06 9.30 -20.66
CA LEU A 12 2.04 8.71 -19.74
C LEU A 12 1.38 8.17 -18.49
N PHE A 13 0.41 8.88 -17.91
CA PHE A 13 -0.25 8.52 -16.66
C PHE A 13 -1.63 7.89 -16.85
N ASP A 14 -1.97 7.49 -18.09
CA ASP A 14 -3.25 6.84 -18.39
C ASP A 14 -3.35 5.45 -17.74
N VAL A 15 -4.38 5.27 -16.95
CA VAL A 15 -4.78 3.99 -16.34
C VAL A 15 -6.22 3.64 -16.69
N LYS A 16 -6.82 4.31 -17.68
CA LYS A 16 -8.19 4.06 -18.11
C LYS A 16 -8.36 2.61 -18.57
N GLY A 17 -9.34 1.94 -17.98
CA GLY A 17 -9.62 0.53 -18.26
C GLY A 17 -8.64 -0.46 -17.64
N PHE A 18 -7.65 -0.01 -16.86
CA PHE A 18 -6.81 -0.91 -16.09
C PHE A 18 -7.61 -1.58 -14.98
N ILE A 19 -7.25 -2.81 -14.69
CA ILE A 19 -7.76 -3.57 -13.55
C ILE A 19 -6.75 -3.47 -12.42
N ALA A 20 -7.16 -2.93 -11.28
CA ALA A 20 -6.32 -2.77 -10.10
C ALA A 20 -6.92 -3.51 -8.90
N VAL A 21 -6.06 -4.09 -8.07
CA VAL A 21 -6.42 -4.71 -6.78
C VAL A 21 -5.68 -3.97 -5.67
N VAL A 22 -6.39 -3.54 -4.63
CA VAL A 22 -5.83 -2.78 -3.50
C VAL A 22 -6.21 -3.47 -2.19
N THR A 23 -5.24 -4.09 -1.52
CA THR A 23 -5.46 -4.63 -0.16
C THR A 23 -5.52 -3.48 0.84
N GLY A 24 -6.51 -3.51 1.75
CA GLY A 24 -6.77 -2.38 2.65
C GLY A 24 -7.22 -1.11 1.93
N GLY A 25 -7.85 -1.24 0.75
CA GLY A 25 -8.24 -0.12 -0.12
C GLY A 25 -9.41 0.72 0.39
N GLY A 26 -10.02 0.37 1.53
CA GLY A 26 -11.20 1.03 2.07
C GLY A 26 -10.94 2.20 3.01
N SER A 27 -9.72 2.46 3.44
CA SER A 27 -9.39 3.57 4.35
C SER A 27 -7.93 4.01 4.19
N GLY A 28 -7.56 5.15 4.77
CA GLY A 28 -6.20 5.66 4.85
C GLY A 28 -5.47 5.69 3.48
N ILE A 29 -4.21 5.27 3.46
CA ILE A 29 -3.35 5.29 2.27
C ILE A 29 -3.93 4.41 1.14
N GLY A 30 -4.53 3.26 1.48
CA GLY A 30 -5.19 2.39 0.50
C GLY A 30 -6.36 3.07 -0.20
N LEU A 31 -7.16 3.85 0.52
CA LEU A 31 -8.24 4.65 -0.07
C LEU A 31 -7.70 5.79 -0.93
N MET A 32 -6.60 6.45 -0.53
CA MET A 32 -5.94 7.48 -1.35
C MET A 32 -5.46 6.90 -2.70
N ALA A 33 -4.86 5.71 -2.67
CA ALA A 33 -4.48 4.97 -3.88
C ALA A 33 -5.69 4.61 -4.74
N THR A 34 -6.75 4.09 -4.10
CA THR A 34 -8.03 3.75 -4.77
C THR A 34 -8.62 4.97 -5.47
N GLN A 35 -8.69 6.12 -4.79
CA GLN A 35 -9.21 7.36 -5.36
C GLN A 35 -8.43 7.82 -6.59
N GLY A 36 -7.08 7.78 -6.54
CA GLY A 36 -6.23 8.15 -7.67
C GLY A 36 -6.46 7.27 -8.89
N LEU A 37 -6.55 5.96 -8.69
CA LEU A 37 -6.81 5.00 -9.77
C LEU A 37 -8.20 5.15 -10.38
N VAL A 38 -9.23 5.32 -9.56
CA VAL A 38 -10.62 5.55 -10.03
C VAL A 38 -10.75 6.87 -10.78
N ALA A 39 -10.14 7.93 -10.29
CA ALA A 39 -10.09 9.21 -10.98
C ALA A 39 -9.38 9.11 -12.35
N GLY A 40 -8.41 8.22 -12.48
CA GLY A 40 -7.73 7.89 -13.73
C GLY A 40 -8.52 6.93 -14.65
N GLY A 41 -9.69 6.45 -14.24
CA GLY A 41 -10.56 5.57 -15.05
C GLY A 41 -10.27 4.09 -14.91
N ALA A 42 -9.54 3.66 -13.89
CA ALA A 42 -9.31 2.25 -13.61
C ALA A 42 -10.54 1.60 -12.95
N ARG A 43 -10.68 0.29 -13.14
CA ARG A 43 -11.55 -0.57 -12.36
C ARG A 43 -10.77 -1.11 -11.17
N VAL A 44 -11.20 -0.77 -9.95
CA VAL A 44 -10.45 -1.02 -8.73
C VAL A 44 -11.19 -2.00 -7.83
N TYR A 45 -10.58 -3.13 -7.52
CA TYR A 45 -11.02 -4.10 -6.54
C TYR A 45 -10.35 -3.80 -5.20
N ILE A 46 -11.12 -3.36 -4.22
CA ILE A 46 -10.64 -3.12 -2.87
C ILE A 46 -10.90 -4.34 -1.99
N VAL A 47 -9.89 -4.76 -1.23
CA VAL A 47 -9.94 -5.98 -0.41
C VAL A 47 -9.76 -5.64 1.06
N SER A 48 -10.70 -6.04 1.91
CA SER A 48 -10.58 -5.94 3.38
C SER A 48 -11.54 -6.88 4.09
N ARG A 49 -11.40 -6.97 5.41
CA ARG A 49 -12.28 -7.79 6.27
C ARG A 49 -13.66 -7.14 6.50
N ARG A 50 -13.73 -5.81 6.48
CA ARG A 50 -14.93 -5.00 6.81
C ARG A 50 -15.79 -4.80 5.56
N LYS A 51 -16.80 -5.64 5.38
CA LYS A 51 -17.67 -5.58 4.20
C LYS A 51 -18.43 -4.25 4.10
N GLU A 52 -18.92 -3.74 5.21
CA GLU A 52 -19.64 -2.46 5.29
C GLU A 52 -18.80 -1.28 4.79
N VAL A 53 -17.52 -1.25 5.12
CA VAL A 53 -16.58 -0.23 4.63
C VAL A 53 -16.36 -0.37 3.11
N LEU A 54 -16.24 -1.61 2.63
CA LEU A 54 -16.07 -1.88 1.19
C LEU A 54 -17.27 -1.42 0.38
N ASP A 55 -18.49 -1.71 0.86
CA ASP A 55 -19.74 -1.36 0.20
C ASP A 55 -19.94 0.18 0.18
N ASP A 56 -19.63 0.86 1.29
CA ASP A 56 -19.70 2.32 1.39
C ASP A 56 -18.71 3.00 0.43
N VAL A 57 -17.45 2.55 0.41
CA VAL A 57 -16.42 3.07 -0.49
C VAL A 57 -16.79 2.81 -1.95
N ALA A 58 -17.24 1.61 -2.29
CA ALA A 58 -17.66 1.28 -3.65
C ALA A 58 -18.79 2.20 -4.11
N LYS A 59 -19.80 2.43 -3.28
CA LYS A 59 -20.92 3.33 -3.57
C LYS A 59 -20.48 4.79 -3.73
N LYS A 60 -19.62 5.29 -2.81
CA LYS A 60 -19.23 6.70 -2.78
C LYS A 60 -18.29 7.08 -3.91
N TYR A 61 -17.32 6.23 -4.22
CA TYR A 61 -16.19 6.61 -5.09
C TYR A 61 -16.39 6.17 -6.55
N SER A 62 -17.22 5.15 -6.85
CA SER A 62 -17.60 4.83 -8.24
C SER A 62 -18.40 5.95 -8.91
N GLN A 63 -19.06 6.81 -8.15
CA GLN A 63 -19.84 7.93 -8.70
C GLN A 63 -19.04 9.22 -8.95
N LYS A 64 -17.80 9.27 -8.50
CA LYS A 64 -16.98 10.50 -8.48
C LYS A 64 -15.91 10.56 -9.57
N GLY A 65 -15.77 9.53 -10.37
CA GLY A 65 -14.74 9.44 -11.38
C GLY A 65 -15.15 8.58 -12.58
N PRO A 66 -14.33 8.51 -13.62
CA PRO A 66 -14.57 7.70 -14.81
C PRO A 66 -14.34 6.19 -14.55
N GLY A 67 -13.74 5.81 -13.43
CA GLY A 67 -13.50 4.43 -13.02
C GLY A 67 -14.56 3.90 -12.06
N GLU A 68 -14.41 2.64 -11.66
CA GLU A 68 -15.34 1.92 -10.79
C GLU A 68 -14.60 1.26 -9.62
N VAL A 69 -15.30 1.13 -8.47
CA VAL A 69 -14.79 0.43 -7.28
C VAL A 69 -15.66 -0.77 -6.98
N PHE A 70 -15.04 -1.90 -6.69
CA PHE A 70 -15.68 -3.15 -6.27
C PHE A 70 -15.07 -3.65 -4.97
N GLY A 71 -15.91 -3.98 -3.99
CA GLY A 71 -15.46 -4.54 -2.72
C GLY A 71 -15.41 -6.07 -2.75
N ILE A 72 -14.30 -6.66 -2.33
CA ILE A 72 -14.17 -8.10 -2.06
C ILE A 72 -13.79 -8.28 -0.60
N LYS A 73 -14.65 -8.99 0.16
CA LYS A 73 -14.35 -9.30 1.56
C LYS A 73 -13.37 -10.46 1.62
N ALA A 74 -12.19 -10.22 2.20
CA ALA A 74 -11.20 -11.25 2.48
C ALA A 74 -10.28 -10.82 3.63
N ASP A 75 -9.85 -11.77 4.44
CA ASP A 75 -8.72 -11.61 5.35
C ASP A 75 -7.46 -12.15 4.67
N ILE A 76 -6.53 -11.28 4.35
CA ILE A 76 -5.27 -11.68 3.71
C ILE A 76 -4.35 -12.52 4.62
N ASN A 77 -4.68 -12.67 5.92
CA ASN A 77 -4.00 -13.59 6.82
C ASN A 77 -4.55 -15.03 6.72
N ASP A 78 -5.70 -15.23 6.09
CA ASP A 78 -6.28 -16.56 5.86
C ASP A 78 -5.93 -17.06 4.45
N PRO A 79 -5.19 -18.19 4.34
CA PRO A 79 -4.85 -18.78 3.05
C PRO A 79 -6.07 -19.15 2.18
N ASN A 80 -7.20 -19.53 2.80
CA ASN A 80 -8.43 -19.85 2.07
C ASN A 80 -9.06 -18.60 1.47
N ASP A 81 -9.03 -17.48 2.19
CA ASP A 81 -9.53 -16.20 1.69
C ASP A 81 -8.66 -15.68 0.54
N ILE A 82 -7.33 -15.87 0.60
CA ILE A 82 -6.43 -15.53 -0.52
C ILE A 82 -6.75 -16.39 -1.76
N GLU A 83 -6.99 -17.69 -1.57
CA GLU A 83 -7.38 -18.59 -2.66
C GLU A 83 -8.71 -18.16 -3.30
N ASN A 84 -9.72 -17.86 -2.47
CA ASN A 84 -11.04 -17.43 -2.91
C ASN A 84 -10.98 -16.07 -3.63
N LEU A 85 -10.17 -15.12 -3.11
CA LEU A 85 -9.91 -13.84 -3.76
C LEU A 85 -9.36 -14.02 -5.17
N ALA A 86 -8.37 -14.90 -5.35
CA ALA A 86 -7.78 -15.15 -6.65
C ALA A 86 -8.79 -15.76 -7.63
N LYS A 87 -9.59 -16.74 -7.20
CA LYS A 87 -10.66 -17.35 -8.01
C LYS A 87 -11.73 -16.33 -8.41
N GLU A 88 -12.15 -15.47 -7.48
CA GLU A 88 -13.12 -14.44 -7.75
C GLU A 88 -12.59 -13.41 -8.76
N LEU A 89 -11.35 -12.98 -8.61
CA LEU A 89 -10.71 -12.07 -9.57
C LEU A 89 -10.55 -12.71 -10.95
N GLU A 90 -10.15 -13.97 -11.02
CA GLU A 90 -10.02 -14.67 -12.31
C GLU A 90 -11.38 -14.82 -13.02
N ALA A 91 -12.44 -15.09 -12.28
CA ALA A 91 -13.80 -15.19 -12.83
C ALA A 91 -14.33 -13.83 -13.34
N ARG A 92 -14.06 -12.75 -12.61
CA ARG A 92 -14.49 -11.39 -12.98
C ARG A 92 -13.65 -10.75 -14.07
N GLU A 93 -12.32 -11.02 -14.06
CA GLU A 93 -11.32 -10.42 -14.96
C GLU A 93 -10.47 -11.50 -15.63
N PRO A 94 -11.05 -12.30 -16.55
CA PRO A 94 -10.36 -13.43 -17.17
C PRO A 94 -9.14 -13.01 -18.02
N LYS A 95 -9.07 -11.74 -18.40
CA LYS A 95 -7.93 -11.16 -19.11
C LYS A 95 -6.76 -10.81 -18.20
N GLY A 96 -6.97 -10.83 -16.88
CA GLY A 96 -5.94 -10.53 -15.88
C GLY A 96 -6.04 -9.15 -15.25
N ILE A 97 -5.06 -8.82 -14.40
CA ILE A 97 -4.98 -7.57 -13.66
C ILE A 97 -3.70 -6.81 -14.03
N ASN A 98 -3.76 -5.47 -14.02
CA ASN A 98 -2.64 -4.62 -14.40
C ASN A 98 -1.85 -4.11 -13.19
N ILE A 99 -2.53 -3.91 -12.05
CA ILE A 99 -1.93 -3.30 -10.87
C ILE A 99 -2.35 -4.08 -9.62
N LEU A 100 -1.38 -4.47 -8.80
CA LEU A 100 -1.59 -4.95 -7.43
C LEU A 100 -0.97 -3.96 -6.46
N ILE A 101 -1.76 -3.43 -5.51
CA ILE A 101 -1.26 -2.60 -4.41
C ILE A 101 -1.39 -3.40 -3.11
N ASN A 102 -0.26 -3.83 -2.57
CA ASN A 102 -0.15 -4.45 -1.26
C ASN A 102 -0.02 -3.34 -0.21
N ASN A 103 -1.15 -2.97 0.39
CA ASN A 103 -1.21 -1.85 1.33
C ASN A 103 -1.72 -2.24 2.73
N ALA A 104 -2.56 -3.27 2.85
CA ALA A 104 -3.09 -3.68 4.15
C ALA A 104 -1.97 -3.81 5.19
N GLY A 105 -2.19 -3.32 6.39
CA GLY A 105 -1.19 -3.39 7.44
C GLY A 105 -1.76 -3.01 8.79
N VAL A 106 -1.03 -3.41 9.83
CA VAL A 106 -1.40 -3.15 11.22
C VAL A 106 -0.19 -2.64 11.99
N THR A 107 -0.45 -1.89 13.05
CA THR A 107 0.50 -1.67 14.14
C THR A 107 -0.15 -2.07 15.45
N GLN A 108 0.27 -3.17 15.99
CA GLN A 108 -0.21 -3.68 17.29
C GLN A 108 0.43 -2.92 18.46
N GLU A 109 1.48 -2.15 18.19
CA GLU A 109 2.25 -1.38 19.16
C GLU A 109 1.66 0.01 19.41
N ALA A 110 0.64 0.43 18.64
CA ALA A 110 0.06 1.78 18.70
C ALA A 110 -0.57 2.13 20.06
N GLU A 111 -1.07 1.11 20.77
CA GLU A 111 -1.70 1.29 22.08
C GLU A 111 -0.69 1.67 23.20
N LYS A 112 0.62 1.48 22.96
CA LYS A 112 1.69 1.72 23.93
C LYS A 112 2.46 3.04 23.71
N LYS A 113 1.92 3.98 22.94
CA LYS A 113 2.55 5.29 22.63
C LYS A 113 3.00 6.12 23.85
N GLY A 114 2.51 5.83 25.06
CA GLY A 114 2.92 6.50 26.29
C GLY A 114 4.25 6.01 26.89
N HIS A 115 4.77 4.86 26.45
CA HIS A 115 5.94 4.25 27.08
C HIS A 115 7.30 4.79 26.64
N ALA A 116 7.44 5.32 25.43
CA ALA A 116 8.74 5.82 24.95
C ALA A 116 9.27 7.01 25.76
N SER A 117 8.38 7.82 26.32
CA SER A 117 8.75 8.97 27.18
C SER A 117 9.14 8.58 28.61
N SER A 118 8.87 7.34 29.05
CA SER A 118 9.15 6.85 30.40
C SER A 118 10.38 5.96 30.48
N VAL A 119 11.10 5.72 29.36
CA VAL A 119 12.29 4.87 29.35
C VAL A 119 13.50 5.65 29.87
N ASP A 120 14.12 5.14 30.92
CA ASP A 120 15.45 5.56 31.30
C ASP A 120 16.50 4.82 30.47
N TYR A 121 17.03 5.50 29.45
CA TYR A 121 18.05 4.95 28.54
C TYR A 121 19.42 4.72 29.21
N HIS A 122 19.63 5.22 30.44
CA HIS A 122 20.86 4.97 31.22
C HIS A 122 20.72 3.76 32.15
N SER A 123 19.54 3.16 32.25
CA SER A 123 19.28 1.95 33.03
C SER A 123 19.08 0.74 32.12
N ALA A 124 19.97 -0.25 32.19
CA ALA A 124 19.87 -1.48 31.42
C ALA A 124 18.56 -2.23 31.67
N ASP A 125 18.07 -2.27 32.92
CA ASP A 125 16.80 -2.91 33.29
C ASP A 125 15.60 -2.15 32.73
N SER A 126 15.63 -0.82 32.70
CA SER A 126 14.59 -0.01 32.06
C SER A 126 14.51 -0.29 30.57
N VAL A 127 15.65 -0.27 29.87
CA VAL A 127 15.75 -0.57 28.44
C VAL A 127 15.30 -2.00 28.13
N ARG A 128 15.75 -2.99 28.92
CA ARG A 128 15.30 -4.39 28.77
C ARG A 128 13.79 -4.50 28.89
N SER A 129 13.21 -3.97 29.97
CA SER A 129 11.77 -4.02 30.23
C SER A 129 10.96 -3.37 29.10
N TRP A 130 11.47 -2.28 28.53
CA TRP A 130 10.83 -1.62 27.41
C TRP A 130 10.89 -2.45 26.12
N LEU A 131 12.04 -3.04 25.80
CA LEU A 131 12.20 -3.92 24.62
C LEU A 131 11.36 -5.19 24.71
N GLU A 132 11.22 -5.77 25.92
CA GLU A 132 10.38 -6.93 26.20
C GLU A 132 8.88 -6.58 26.26
N GLY A 133 8.54 -5.31 26.42
CA GLY A 133 7.17 -4.80 26.61
C GLY A 133 6.20 -5.11 25.47
N ASN A 134 6.70 -5.37 24.27
CA ASN A 134 5.94 -5.91 23.15
C ASN A 134 6.19 -7.42 23.09
N GLY A 135 5.21 -8.24 23.52
CA GLY A 135 5.31 -9.68 23.55
C GLY A 135 5.56 -10.30 22.16
N ARG A 136 5.95 -11.55 22.16
CA ARG A 136 6.23 -12.33 20.94
C ARG A 136 5.04 -12.39 19.98
N ASP A 137 3.85 -12.45 20.53
CA ASP A 137 2.57 -12.45 19.79
C ASP A 137 2.36 -11.18 18.96
N VAL A 138 2.71 -10.02 19.51
CA VAL A 138 2.67 -8.74 18.78
C VAL A 138 3.61 -8.75 17.56
N TRP A 139 4.83 -9.27 17.74
CA TRP A 139 5.79 -9.45 16.64
C TRP A 139 5.26 -10.40 15.57
N GLN A 140 4.75 -11.57 15.99
CA GLN A 140 4.22 -12.56 15.05
C GLN A 140 3.04 -12.04 14.25
N GLN A 141 2.07 -11.39 14.88
CA GLN A 141 0.90 -10.83 14.21
C GLN A 141 1.28 -9.68 13.26
N THR A 142 2.20 -8.81 13.68
CA THR A 142 2.66 -7.70 12.85
C THR A 142 3.40 -8.21 11.61
N LEU A 143 4.34 -9.15 11.76
CA LEU A 143 5.04 -9.76 10.64
C LEU A 143 4.10 -10.57 9.74
N ALA A 144 3.16 -11.31 10.31
CA ALA A 144 2.17 -12.05 9.53
C ALA A 144 1.38 -11.12 8.61
N SER A 145 0.80 -10.05 9.16
CA SER A 145 -0.05 -9.13 8.40
C SER A 145 0.73 -8.23 7.44
N ASN A 146 1.87 -7.65 7.88
CA ASN A 146 2.57 -6.62 7.11
C ASN A 146 3.56 -7.18 6.09
N LEU A 147 3.94 -8.45 6.18
CA LEU A 147 4.96 -9.06 5.34
C LEU A 147 4.48 -10.38 4.72
N ILE A 148 4.18 -11.38 5.56
CA ILE A 148 3.93 -12.75 5.10
C ILE A 148 2.68 -12.82 4.22
N SER A 149 1.58 -12.22 4.66
CA SER A 149 0.31 -12.22 3.91
C SER A 149 0.46 -11.60 2.53
N HIS A 150 1.19 -10.49 2.40
CA HIS A 150 1.42 -9.84 1.12
C HIS A 150 2.27 -10.69 0.17
N HIS A 151 3.23 -11.45 0.69
CA HIS A 151 3.98 -12.41 -0.12
C HIS A 151 3.04 -13.44 -0.75
N PHE A 152 2.12 -14.02 0.04
CA PHE A 152 1.19 -15.04 -0.47
C PHE A 152 0.10 -14.46 -1.37
N VAL A 153 -0.43 -13.26 -1.09
CA VAL A 153 -1.33 -12.53 -2.01
C VAL A 153 -0.63 -12.30 -3.34
N THR A 154 0.60 -11.81 -3.32
CA THR A 154 1.40 -11.60 -4.53
C THR A 154 1.58 -12.91 -5.29
N ALA A 155 2.09 -13.95 -4.64
CA ALA A 155 2.33 -15.25 -5.26
C ALA A 155 1.06 -15.81 -5.93
N ARG A 156 -0.09 -15.69 -5.26
CA ARG A 156 -1.37 -16.21 -5.76
C ARG A 156 -1.90 -15.44 -6.95
N LEU A 157 -1.61 -14.13 -7.05
CA LEU A 157 -2.07 -13.27 -8.13
C LEU A 157 -1.09 -13.18 -9.32
N ILE A 158 0.10 -13.81 -9.26
CA ILE A 158 1.06 -13.83 -10.38
C ILE A 158 0.41 -14.25 -11.72
N PRO A 159 -0.40 -15.32 -11.81
CA PRO A 159 -1.01 -15.70 -13.08
C PRO A 159 -1.93 -14.63 -13.69
N ALA A 160 -2.67 -13.91 -12.83
CA ALA A 160 -3.53 -12.81 -13.26
C ALA A 160 -2.71 -11.57 -13.69
N LEU A 161 -1.61 -11.28 -13.01
CA LEU A 161 -0.68 -10.19 -13.36
C LEU A 161 0.06 -10.49 -14.67
N ASP A 162 0.48 -11.73 -14.90
CA ASP A 162 1.12 -12.15 -16.15
C ASP A 162 0.19 -11.97 -17.35
N LYS A 163 -1.06 -12.44 -17.24
CA LYS A 163 -2.10 -12.15 -18.25
C LYS A 163 -2.24 -10.64 -18.48
N GLY A 164 -2.31 -9.84 -17.39
CA GLY A 164 -2.44 -8.39 -17.44
C GLY A 164 -1.29 -7.68 -18.16
N SER A 165 -0.07 -8.19 -18.06
CA SER A 165 1.13 -7.65 -18.72
C SER A 165 1.05 -7.65 -20.25
N SER A 166 0.13 -8.43 -20.83
CA SER A 166 -0.05 -8.55 -22.27
C SER A 166 -1.23 -7.75 -22.83
N ILE A 167 -2.07 -7.15 -21.96
CA ILE A 167 -3.31 -6.49 -22.39
C ILE A 167 -3.05 -5.14 -23.04
N VAL A 168 -2.15 -4.36 -22.46
CA VAL A 168 -1.90 -2.97 -22.87
C VAL A 168 -0.54 -2.85 -23.55
N PRO A 169 -0.48 -2.54 -24.86
CA PRO A 169 0.79 -2.36 -25.55
C PRO A 169 1.66 -1.28 -24.91
N GLY A 170 2.93 -1.60 -24.66
CA GLY A 170 3.89 -0.71 -24.05
C GLY A 170 3.72 -0.53 -22.53
N HIS A 171 2.87 -1.34 -21.89
CA HIS A 171 2.74 -1.43 -20.44
C HIS A 171 3.10 -2.84 -19.95
N SER A 172 3.54 -2.95 -18.71
CA SER A 172 3.75 -4.20 -18.00
C SER A 172 3.05 -4.12 -16.64
N SER A 173 2.51 -5.23 -16.14
CA SER A 173 1.83 -5.23 -14.84
C SER A 173 2.74 -4.74 -13.73
N SER A 174 2.16 -4.07 -12.75
CA SER A 174 2.87 -3.40 -11.66
C SER A 174 2.37 -3.87 -10.30
N ILE A 175 3.29 -4.30 -9.45
CA ILE A 175 3.06 -4.52 -8.04
C ILE A 175 3.64 -3.32 -7.30
N ILE A 176 2.83 -2.67 -6.46
CA ILE A 176 3.22 -1.53 -5.64
C ILE A 176 3.03 -1.93 -4.18
N ASN A 177 4.14 -2.08 -3.46
CA ASN A 177 4.13 -2.43 -2.05
C ASN A 177 4.18 -1.15 -1.20
N ILE A 178 3.23 -0.99 -0.28
CA ILE A 178 3.21 0.15 0.64
C ILE A 178 3.94 -0.23 1.92
N SER A 179 5.18 0.22 2.02
CA SER A 179 6.01 0.08 3.21
C SER A 179 5.81 1.27 4.16
N SER A 180 6.86 1.84 4.68
CA SER A 180 6.87 3.04 5.54
C SER A 180 8.31 3.56 5.65
N ILE A 181 8.47 4.86 5.84
CA ILE A 181 9.75 5.44 6.25
C ILE A 181 10.27 4.83 7.56
N SER A 182 9.38 4.30 8.42
CA SER A 182 9.77 3.57 9.64
C SER A 182 10.70 2.38 9.36
N GLY A 183 10.67 1.80 8.16
CA GLY A 183 11.59 0.75 7.75
C GLY A 183 12.99 1.24 7.39
N THR A 184 13.19 2.54 7.17
CA THR A 184 14.43 3.12 6.67
C THR A 184 15.08 4.09 7.66
N VAL A 185 14.29 4.86 8.41
CA VAL A 185 14.81 5.82 9.38
C VAL A 185 15.51 5.14 10.55
N LYS A 186 16.56 5.80 11.08
CA LYS A 186 17.33 5.30 12.23
C LYS A 186 16.66 5.55 13.59
N SER A 187 15.52 6.21 13.62
CA SER A 187 14.77 6.46 14.86
C SER A 187 14.05 5.19 15.33
N THR A 188 13.60 5.19 16.58
CA THR A 188 12.86 4.06 17.18
C THR A 188 11.43 3.92 16.67
N SER A 189 10.97 4.78 15.75
CA SER A 189 9.56 4.85 15.32
C SER A 189 8.59 4.88 16.51
N ALA A 190 8.89 5.68 17.52
CA ALA A 190 8.15 5.77 18.78
C ALA A 190 8.02 4.43 19.54
N GLY A 191 9.00 3.52 19.39
CA GLY A 191 9.02 2.20 20.03
C GLY A 191 8.30 1.10 19.23
N GLN A 192 7.91 1.37 18.01
CA GLN A 192 7.22 0.40 17.13
C GLN A 192 8.23 -0.49 16.39
N TYR A 193 8.99 -1.30 17.12
CA TYR A 193 10.06 -2.12 16.55
C TYR A 193 9.58 -3.21 15.61
N ALA A 194 8.51 -3.93 15.97
CA ALA A 194 7.96 -4.99 15.12
C ALA A 194 7.40 -4.40 13.82
N TYR A 195 6.72 -3.25 13.90
CA TYR A 195 6.23 -2.52 12.73
C TYR A 195 7.39 -2.08 11.83
N ALA A 196 8.38 -1.39 12.38
CA ALA A 196 9.55 -0.90 11.62
C ALA A 196 10.30 -2.06 10.95
N ALA A 197 10.57 -3.15 11.69
CA ALA A 197 11.21 -4.34 11.17
C ALA A 197 10.39 -4.99 10.05
N SER A 198 9.06 -5.08 10.20
CA SER A 198 8.17 -5.62 9.16
C SER A 198 8.22 -4.80 7.87
N LYS A 199 8.27 -3.46 7.99
CA LYS A 199 8.33 -2.55 6.83
C LYS A 199 9.71 -2.57 6.15
N ALA A 200 10.81 -2.62 6.91
CA ALA A 200 12.14 -2.82 6.36
C ALA A 200 12.25 -4.15 5.57
N ALA A 201 11.74 -5.24 6.15
CA ALA A 201 11.70 -6.54 5.49
C ALA A 201 10.81 -6.52 4.23
N PHE A 202 9.70 -5.78 4.23
CA PHE A 202 8.81 -5.66 3.09
C PHE A 202 9.45 -4.87 1.93
N THR A 203 10.20 -3.81 2.24
CA THR A 203 11.00 -3.07 1.26
C THR A 203 12.06 -3.97 0.63
N HIS A 204 12.76 -4.79 1.44
CA HIS A 204 13.74 -5.74 0.90
C HIS A 204 13.09 -6.83 0.05
N LEU A 205 11.98 -7.42 0.50
CA LEU A 205 11.21 -8.41 -0.26
C LEU A 205 10.76 -7.85 -1.61
N SER A 206 10.39 -6.57 -1.69
CA SER A 206 10.00 -5.91 -2.94
C SER A 206 11.11 -5.97 -3.99
N ARG A 207 12.37 -5.75 -3.60
CA ARG A 207 13.53 -5.86 -4.49
C ARG A 207 13.77 -7.30 -4.97
N GLN A 208 13.62 -8.28 -4.08
CA GLN A 208 13.76 -9.70 -4.44
C GLN A 208 12.66 -10.14 -5.42
N LEU A 209 11.41 -9.73 -5.19
CA LEU A 209 10.29 -9.99 -6.09
C LEU A 209 10.48 -9.31 -7.45
N ALA A 210 10.99 -8.09 -7.48
CA ALA A 210 11.31 -7.38 -8.72
C ALA A 210 12.31 -8.16 -9.59
N HIS A 211 13.33 -8.75 -8.97
CA HIS A 211 14.27 -9.62 -9.66
C HIS A 211 13.64 -10.95 -10.09
N THR A 212 12.79 -11.54 -9.26
CA THR A 212 12.17 -12.85 -9.55
C THR A 212 11.15 -12.75 -10.68
N LEU A 213 10.38 -11.65 -10.73
CA LEU A 213 9.22 -11.52 -11.63
C LEU A 213 9.52 -10.81 -12.96
N TYR A 214 10.75 -10.29 -13.16
CA TYR A 214 11.07 -9.57 -14.40
C TYR A 214 10.92 -10.43 -15.68
N PRO A 215 11.17 -11.77 -15.68
CA PRO A 215 10.96 -12.58 -16.88
C PRO A 215 9.48 -12.64 -17.32
N LEU A 216 8.56 -12.48 -16.39
CA LEU A 216 7.12 -12.38 -16.63
C LEU A 216 6.67 -10.95 -16.97
N ARG A 217 7.61 -10.00 -17.10
CA ARG A 217 7.31 -8.59 -17.32
C ARG A 217 6.38 -7.99 -16.25
N ILE A 218 6.53 -8.44 -15.00
CA ILE A 218 5.84 -7.90 -13.84
C ILE A 218 6.86 -7.08 -13.05
N ARG A 219 6.59 -5.79 -12.89
CA ARG A 219 7.43 -4.87 -12.12
C ARG A 219 6.99 -4.85 -10.66
N VAL A 220 7.93 -4.73 -9.76
CA VAL A 220 7.65 -4.59 -8.33
C VAL A 220 8.42 -3.38 -7.80
N ASN A 221 7.70 -2.41 -7.24
CA ASN A 221 8.28 -1.24 -6.61
C ASN A 221 7.66 -1.01 -5.23
N CYS A 222 8.33 -0.19 -4.43
CA CYS A 222 7.91 0.13 -3.08
C CYS A 222 7.64 1.63 -2.94
N ILE A 223 6.59 1.99 -2.20
CA ILE A 223 6.37 3.35 -1.71
C ILE A 223 6.58 3.32 -0.19
N GLU A 224 7.37 4.27 0.32
CA GLU A 224 7.58 4.50 1.74
C GLU A 224 6.93 5.83 2.15
N PRO A 225 5.66 5.81 2.61
CA PRO A 225 5.01 7.02 3.07
C PRO A 225 5.60 7.51 4.39
N GLY A 226 5.64 8.83 4.55
CA GLY A 226 5.83 9.50 5.82
C GLY A 226 4.56 9.56 6.64
N LEU A 227 4.30 10.70 7.28
CA LEU A 227 3.11 10.90 8.10
C LEU A 227 1.91 11.27 7.23
N PHE A 228 0.97 10.35 7.09
CA PHE A 228 -0.31 10.50 6.41
C PHE A 228 -1.49 10.31 7.37
N PRO A 229 -2.62 11.02 7.15
CA PRO A 229 -3.86 10.76 7.87
C PRO A 229 -4.39 9.35 7.56
N SER A 230 -4.57 8.54 8.58
CA SER A 230 -5.13 7.18 8.49
C SER A 230 -5.72 6.77 9.84
N GLU A 231 -6.54 5.73 9.88
CA GLU A 231 -7.02 5.14 11.14
C GLU A 231 -5.85 4.76 12.07
N MET A 232 -4.74 4.30 11.50
CA MET A 232 -3.52 3.95 12.24
C MET A 232 -2.88 5.15 12.96
N THR A 233 -2.98 6.35 12.38
CA THR A 233 -2.35 7.57 12.92
C THR A 233 -3.27 8.41 13.80
N THR A 234 -4.59 8.29 13.61
CA THR A 234 -5.60 9.11 14.28
C THR A 234 -6.54 8.32 15.19
N GLY A 235 -6.58 7.00 15.06
CA GLY A 235 -7.48 6.11 15.81
C GLY A 235 -8.90 5.98 15.20
N GLY A 236 -9.20 6.68 14.10
CA GLY A 236 -10.52 6.61 13.46
C GLY A 236 -10.61 7.35 12.14
N SER A 237 -11.73 7.18 11.45
CA SER A 237 -12.07 7.86 10.19
C SER A 237 -13.47 8.50 10.29
N ASP A 238 -13.70 9.52 9.46
CA ASP A 238 -15.02 10.15 9.29
C ASP A 238 -15.97 9.29 8.43
N GLU A 239 -17.16 9.81 8.16
CA GLU A 239 -18.17 9.18 7.29
C GLU A 239 -17.71 8.95 5.83
N ASN A 240 -16.64 9.61 5.41
CA ASN A 240 -16.00 9.44 4.10
C ASN A 240 -14.81 8.48 4.14
N GLN A 241 -14.61 7.76 5.26
CA GLN A 241 -13.47 6.89 5.53
C GLN A 241 -12.13 7.65 5.50
N LYS A 242 -12.16 8.97 5.81
CA LYS A 242 -11.00 9.85 5.85
C LYS A 242 -10.64 10.22 7.28
N SER A 243 -9.36 10.26 7.54
CA SER A 243 -8.77 10.71 8.81
C SER A 243 -8.18 12.11 8.67
N LYS A 244 -8.00 12.82 9.79
CA LYS A 244 -7.35 14.14 9.82
C LYS A 244 -6.30 14.18 10.90
N ILE A 245 -5.14 14.77 10.60
CA ILE A 245 -4.08 15.05 11.56
C ILE A 245 -3.98 16.57 11.70
N GLU A 246 -4.15 17.08 12.92
CA GLU A 246 -4.00 18.49 13.21
C GLU A 246 -2.62 18.78 13.82
N GLY A 247 -2.02 19.91 13.44
CA GLY A 247 -0.85 20.50 14.11
C GLY A 247 0.51 19.84 13.85
N ALA A 248 0.60 18.72 13.14
CA ALA A 248 1.86 18.00 12.95
C ALA A 248 2.70 18.48 11.75
N GLY A 249 2.11 19.22 10.81
CA GLY A 249 2.70 19.49 9.50
C GLY A 249 3.87 20.49 9.50
N SER A 250 3.93 21.41 10.43
CA SER A 250 4.95 22.49 10.46
C SER A 250 6.38 22.00 10.71
N LYS A 251 6.55 20.75 11.11
CA LYS A 251 7.86 20.14 11.41
C LYS A 251 8.54 19.53 10.21
N PHE A 252 7.83 19.35 9.09
CA PHE A 252 8.38 18.74 7.88
C PHE A 252 8.84 19.82 6.88
N PRO A 253 9.88 19.55 6.08
CA PRO A 253 10.31 20.46 5.01
C PRO A 253 9.17 20.84 4.06
N ALA A 254 8.23 19.93 3.79
CA ALA A 254 7.04 20.22 2.99
C ALA A 254 6.03 21.16 3.68
N GLY A 255 6.19 21.48 4.96
CA GLY A 255 5.30 22.35 5.74
C GLY A 255 3.91 21.75 6.03
N ARG A 256 3.67 20.50 5.68
CA ARG A 256 2.38 19.80 5.86
C ARG A 256 2.56 18.29 6.02
N THR A 257 1.54 17.62 6.50
CA THR A 257 1.41 16.15 6.39
C THR A 257 1.06 15.73 4.97
N GLY A 258 1.23 14.45 4.65
CA GLY A 258 0.85 13.91 3.36
C GLY A 258 -0.65 14.03 3.09
N GLN A 259 -1.01 14.10 1.82
CA GLN A 259 -2.38 14.24 1.32
C GLN A 259 -2.67 13.19 0.24
N GLU A 260 -3.96 13.03 -0.12
CA GLU A 260 -4.39 12.07 -1.14
C GLU A 260 -3.63 12.20 -2.45
N ALA A 261 -3.37 13.43 -2.90
CA ALA A 261 -2.66 13.70 -4.15
C ALA A 261 -1.23 13.15 -4.15
N ASP A 262 -0.56 13.14 -2.99
CA ASP A 262 0.82 12.68 -2.90
C ASP A 262 0.91 11.17 -3.15
N ILE A 263 0.01 10.38 -2.54
CA ILE A 263 -0.07 8.93 -2.78
C ILE A 263 -0.60 8.63 -4.17
N ALA A 264 -1.66 9.31 -4.61
CA ALA A 264 -2.25 9.12 -5.93
C ALA A 264 -1.21 9.33 -7.04
N SER A 265 -0.39 10.39 -6.94
CA SER A 265 0.66 10.71 -7.91
C SER A 265 1.72 9.60 -7.99
N ALA A 266 2.21 9.12 -6.84
CA ALA A 266 3.21 8.05 -6.79
C ALA A 266 2.64 6.72 -7.34
N VAL A 267 1.40 6.38 -7.00
CA VAL A 267 0.70 5.19 -7.50
C VAL A 267 0.48 5.27 -9.00
N LEU A 268 -0.01 6.40 -9.52
CA LEU A 268 -0.19 6.60 -10.95
C LEU A 268 1.14 6.56 -11.70
N TYR A 269 2.21 7.14 -11.16
CA TYR A 269 3.55 7.04 -11.74
C TYR A 269 4.01 5.59 -11.88
N LEU A 270 3.99 4.83 -10.81
CA LEU A 270 4.47 3.43 -10.82
C LEU A 270 3.51 2.47 -11.54
N GLY A 271 2.22 2.74 -11.51
CA GLY A 271 1.18 1.88 -12.08
C GLY A 271 0.93 2.09 -13.57
N SER A 272 1.26 3.26 -14.12
CA SER A 272 1.01 3.61 -15.52
C SER A 272 2.22 3.37 -16.43
N ARG A 273 2.12 3.86 -17.67
CA ARG A 273 3.24 3.84 -18.64
C ARG A 273 4.43 4.67 -18.19
N ALA A 274 4.22 5.72 -17.40
CA ALA A 274 5.29 6.57 -16.88
C ALA A 274 6.32 5.79 -16.06
N GLY A 275 5.90 4.74 -15.38
CA GLY A 275 6.76 3.90 -14.53
C GLY A 275 7.29 2.63 -15.20
N THR A 276 7.08 2.39 -16.50
CA THR A 276 7.42 1.09 -17.12
C THR A 276 8.91 0.75 -17.12
N PHE A 277 9.77 1.73 -16.96
CA PHE A 277 11.22 1.51 -16.85
C PHE A 277 11.74 1.54 -15.40
N VAL A 278 10.82 1.49 -14.43
CA VAL A 278 11.13 1.48 -12.99
C VAL A 278 10.77 0.13 -12.40
N ASN A 279 11.77 -0.58 -11.87
CA ASN A 279 11.61 -1.90 -11.27
C ASN A 279 12.60 -2.11 -10.12
N GLY A 280 12.14 -2.55 -8.97
CA GLY A 280 12.96 -2.79 -7.77
C GLY A 280 13.24 -1.53 -6.94
N GLU A 281 12.62 -0.41 -7.28
CA GLU A 281 12.89 0.88 -6.65
C GLU A 281 11.97 1.17 -5.46
N THR A 282 12.46 2.04 -4.58
CA THR A 282 11.73 2.55 -3.42
C THR A 282 11.56 4.05 -3.55
N ILE A 283 10.32 4.52 -3.53
CA ILE A 283 10.00 5.95 -3.57
C ILE A 283 9.55 6.41 -2.17
N HIS A 284 10.29 7.35 -1.59
CA HIS A 284 9.89 8.02 -0.37
C HIS A 284 8.86 9.12 -0.69
N VAL A 285 7.71 9.07 -0.02
CA VAL A 285 6.66 10.08 -0.10
C VAL A 285 6.43 10.58 1.33
N ASP A 286 7.34 11.37 1.84
CA ASP A 286 7.50 11.64 3.27
C ASP A 286 7.55 13.14 3.63
N GLY A 287 7.54 14.02 2.65
CA GLY A 287 7.63 15.46 2.86
C GLY A 287 9.00 15.93 3.33
N GLY A 288 10.05 15.09 3.21
CA GLY A 288 11.42 15.36 3.61
C GLY A 288 11.73 15.00 5.07
N MET A 289 11.06 14.00 5.64
CA MET A 289 11.33 13.47 6.99
C MET A 289 12.71 12.81 7.08
#